data_4c2aa233588c98e46112167325bebd33
#
_entry.id   4c2aa233588c98e46112167325bebd33
#
_cell.length_a   1.000
_cell.length_b   1.000
_cell.length_c   1.000
_cell.angle_alpha   90.00
_cell.angle_beta   90.00
_cell.angle_gamma   90.00
#
_symmetry.space_group_name_H-M   'P 1'
#
loop_
_entity.id
_entity.type
_entity.pdbx_description
1 polymer ?
#
loop_
_entity_poly.entity_id
_entity_poly.type
_entity_poly.pdbx_seq_one_letter_code
_entity_poly.pdbx_strand_id
1 'polypeptide(L)'
;METYGKILVIAMPLFLLLVLFEKWYGWRKGNDTVRTMDMISSLSSGVTNSTKDVLGLSLAIISYSWLVEHLTIYQVKSSWMLYVIAFLALDFAGYWVHRLAHTVNFFWNNHIVHHSSEEFNLACALRQSISVYFRIYAFLLIPAAMFGVPQEVIAVVAPLHLFAQFWYHTQHIHKMGWLEYIIVTPAHHRVHHAINPEYLDKNYGQIFIFWDRMFGTFQEETPAITAVYGVTRPVRTWNPIKINFMHLWLLMQDAWHTQSWKDKLRVWLMPLGWRPEDVLSLIHI
;
A
#
# COMPACT_ATOMS: atom_id res chain seq x y z
N MET A 1 -15.17 10.95 10.40
CA MET A 1 -15.41 11.09 8.93
C MET A 1 -15.27 12.54 8.43
N GLU A 2 -15.78 13.53 9.14
CA GLU A 2 -15.69 14.95 8.72
C GLU A 2 -14.25 15.46 8.55
N THR A 3 -13.35 15.16 9.50
CA THR A 3 -11.93 15.56 9.43
C THR A 3 -11.23 14.94 8.22
N TYR A 4 -11.44 13.64 7.97
CA TYR A 4 -10.88 12.94 6.81
C TYR A 4 -11.38 13.54 5.49
N GLY A 5 -12.68 13.83 5.39
CA GLY A 5 -13.26 14.46 4.20
C GLY A 5 -12.67 15.86 3.93
N LYS A 6 -12.47 16.67 4.97
CA LYS A 6 -11.82 18.00 4.84
C LYS A 6 -10.38 17.89 4.32
N ILE A 7 -9.63 16.92 4.82
CA ILE A 7 -8.25 16.66 4.36
C ILE A 7 -8.24 16.24 2.89
N LEU A 8 -9.16 15.35 2.48
CA LEU A 8 -9.26 14.90 1.08
C LEU A 8 -9.58 16.03 0.11
N VAL A 9 -10.48 16.97 0.47
CA VAL A 9 -10.83 18.12 -0.38
C VAL A 9 -9.61 18.97 -0.73
N ILE A 10 -8.62 19.04 0.15
CA ILE A 10 -7.36 19.78 -0.09
C ILE A 10 -6.32 18.88 -0.78
N ALA A 11 -6.15 17.65 -0.31
CA ALA A 11 -5.08 16.76 -0.77
C ALA A 11 -5.30 16.27 -2.21
N MET A 12 -6.53 15.92 -2.59
CA MET A 12 -6.78 15.36 -3.92
C MET A 12 -6.49 16.37 -5.07
N PRO A 13 -6.92 17.65 -5.02
CA PRO A 13 -6.51 18.64 -6.01
C PRO A 13 -5.00 18.86 -6.04
N LEU A 14 -4.34 18.90 -4.87
CA LEU A 14 -2.89 19.06 -4.78
C LEU A 14 -2.16 17.88 -5.44
N PHE A 15 -2.57 16.65 -5.16
CA PHE A 15 -1.98 15.46 -5.79
C PHE A 15 -2.19 15.46 -7.30
N LEU A 16 -3.36 15.84 -7.77
CA LEU A 16 -3.62 15.97 -9.21
C LEU A 16 -2.68 16.98 -9.85
N LEU A 17 -2.50 18.14 -9.23
CA LEU A 17 -1.56 19.17 -9.73
C LEU A 17 -0.12 18.64 -9.78
N LEU A 18 0.32 17.90 -8.77
CA LEU A 18 1.65 17.30 -8.72
C LEU A 18 1.83 16.22 -9.80
N VAL A 19 0.83 15.39 -10.06
CA VAL A 19 0.84 14.40 -11.16
C VAL A 19 0.94 15.10 -12.51
N LEU A 20 0.17 16.16 -12.73
CA LEU A 20 0.20 16.93 -13.97
C LEU A 20 1.54 17.67 -14.13
N PHE A 21 2.11 18.15 -13.02
CA PHE A 21 3.44 18.76 -13.01
C PHE A 21 4.53 17.73 -13.36
N GLU A 22 4.50 16.53 -12.77
CA GLU A 22 5.44 15.46 -13.11
C GLU A 22 5.37 15.09 -14.59
N LYS A 23 4.14 14.95 -15.13
CA LYS A 23 3.93 14.69 -16.55
C LYS A 23 4.53 15.78 -17.43
N TRP A 24 4.26 17.05 -17.12
CA TRP A 24 4.83 18.19 -17.83
C TRP A 24 6.35 18.23 -17.72
N TYR A 25 6.91 17.97 -16.52
CA TYR A 25 8.35 17.96 -16.26
C TYR A 25 9.05 16.85 -17.06
N GLY A 26 8.50 15.63 -17.04
CA GLY A 26 9.02 14.50 -17.81
C GLY A 26 9.02 14.79 -19.31
N TRP A 27 7.91 15.33 -19.85
CA TRP A 27 7.84 15.77 -21.24
C TRP A 27 8.92 16.81 -21.57
N ARG A 28 9.11 17.82 -20.75
CA ARG A 28 10.13 18.88 -20.94
C ARG A 28 11.56 18.32 -20.90
N LYS A 29 11.80 17.28 -20.14
CA LYS A 29 13.12 16.63 -20.01
C LYS A 29 13.37 15.53 -21.04
N GLY A 30 12.40 15.18 -21.87
CA GLY A 30 12.48 14.05 -22.79
C GLY A 30 12.47 12.68 -22.09
N ASN A 31 11.98 12.62 -20.85
CA ASN A 31 11.81 11.42 -20.05
C ASN A 31 10.36 11.35 -19.57
N ASP A 32 9.44 10.93 -20.46
CA ASP A 32 8.00 10.81 -20.15
C ASP A 32 7.75 9.52 -19.37
N THR A 33 7.60 9.67 -18.05
CA THR A 33 7.31 8.58 -17.11
C THR A 33 5.82 8.42 -16.82
N VAL A 34 4.96 9.28 -17.39
CA VAL A 34 3.52 9.33 -17.08
C VAL A 34 2.68 9.17 -18.34
N ARG A 35 2.37 7.93 -18.75
CA ARG A 35 1.47 7.66 -19.88
C ARG A 35 0.03 8.01 -19.53
N THR A 36 -0.66 8.66 -20.44
CA THR A 36 -2.01 9.20 -20.20
C THR A 36 -3.01 8.15 -19.77
N MET A 37 -3.03 6.96 -20.39
CA MET A 37 -4.02 5.93 -20.07
C MET A 37 -3.76 5.28 -18.70
N ASP A 38 -2.49 5.07 -18.33
CA ASP A 38 -2.14 4.57 -17.00
C ASP A 38 -2.47 5.59 -15.90
N MET A 39 -2.16 6.87 -16.14
CA MET A 39 -2.53 7.97 -15.26
C MET A 39 -4.05 8.02 -15.03
N ILE A 40 -4.87 7.96 -16.10
CA ILE A 40 -6.34 7.97 -15.98
C ILE A 40 -6.82 6.76 -15.19
N SER A 41 -6.28 5.57 -15.44
CA SER A 41 -6.61 4.36 -14.69
C SER A 41 -6.26 4.49 -13.20
N SER A 42 -5.09 5.04 -12.88
CA SER A 42 -4.63 5.26 -11.50
C SER A 42 -5.51 6.28 -10.76
N LEU A 43 -5.78 7.42 -11.39
CA LEU A 43 -6.67 8.46 -10.82
C LEU A 43 -8.10 7.95 -10.61
N SER A 44 -8.65 7.19 -11.56
CA SER A 44 -10.01 6.63 -11.43
C SER A 44 -10.09 5.63 -10.26
N SER A 45 -9.07 4.79 -10.05
CA SER A 45 -8.97 3.91 -8.89
C SER A 45 -8.93 4.70 -7.58
N GLY A 46 -8.11 5.75 -7.51
CA GLY A 46 -7.98 6.61 -6.32
C GLY A 46 -9.30 7.31 -5.97
N VAL A 47 -9.95 7.93 -6.95
CA VAL A 47 -11.25 8.59 -6.76
C VAL A 47 -12.32 7.59 -6.30
N THR A 48 -12.40 6.44 -6.93
CA THR A 48 -13.40 5.40 -6.57
C THR A 48 -13.16 4.87 -5.17
N ASN A 49 -11.91 4.62 -4.77
CA ASN A 49 -11.56 4.18 -3.42
C ASN A 49 -11.91 5.26 -2.38
N SER A 50 -11.54 6.52 -2.64
CA SER A 50 -11.86 7.63 -1.74
C SER A 50 -13.37 7.83 -1.59
N THR A 51 -14.13 7.71 -2.68
CA THR A 51 -15.60 7.77 -2.66
C THR A 51 -16.19 6.66 -1.79
N LYS A 52 -15.71 5.42 -1.96
CA LYS A 52 -16.10 4.27 -1.12
C LYS A 52 -15.88 4.55 0.37
N ASP A 53 -14.72 5.12 0.73
CA ASP A 53 -14.38 5.41 2.12
C ASP A 53 -15.23 6.56 2.69
N VAL A 54 -15.47 7.62 1.92
CA VAL A 54 -16.35 8.74 2.33
C VAL A 54 -17.80 8.26 2.53
N LEU A 55 -18.27 7.34 1.70
CA LEU A 55 -19.60 6.73 1.83
C LEU A 55 -19.69 5.71 2.98
N GLY A 56 -18.60 5.46 3.71
CA GLY A 56 -18.58 4.52 4.83
C GLY A 56 -18.79 3.06 4.45
N LEU A 57 -18.48 2.68 3.21
CA LEU A 57 -18.68 1.32 2.69
C LEU A 57 -17.60 0.32 3.16
N SER A 58 -16.69 0.73 4.04
CA SER A 58 -15.68 -0.14 4.65
C SER A 58 -16.07 -0.48 6.08
N LEU A 59 -16.09 -1.77 6.42
CA LEU A 59 -16.42 -2.28 7.75
C LEU A 59 -15.14 -2.56 8.55
N ALA A 60 -15.03 -1.98 9.74
CA ALA A 60 -13.99 -2.34 10.70
C ALA A 60 -14.47 -3.56 11.52
N ILE A 61 -13.71 -4.66 11.47
CA ILE A 61 -14.01 -5.87 12.25
C ILE A 61 -13.68 -5.64 13.73
N ILE A 62 -12.59 -4.91 13.99
CA ILE A 62 -12.20 -4.53 15.35
C ILE A 62 -12.19 -3.01 15.40
N SER A 63 -12.95 -2.43 16.34
CA SER A 63 -12.95 -1.01 16.59
C SER A 63 -11.69 -0.59 17.34
N TYR A 64 -11.00 0.44 16.86
CA TYR A 64 -9.85 0.98 17.57
C TYR A 64 -10.24 1.59 18.93
N SER A 65 -11.41 2.19 19.03
CA SER A 65 -11.95 2.68 20.32
C SER A 65 -12.10 1.55 21.34
N TRP A 66 -12.55 0.39 20.90
CA TRP A 66 -12.65 -0.79 21.76
C TRP A 66 -11.27 -1.23 22.26
N LEU A 67 -10.24 -1.21 21.41
CA LEU A 67 -8.86 -1.52 21.81
C LEU A 67 -8.36 -0.54 22.88
N VAL A 68 -8.60 0.77 22.70
CA VAL A 68 -8.22 1.78 23.70
C VAL A 68 -8.94 1.54 25.03
N GLU A 69 -10.24 1.31 25.00
CA GLU A 69 -11.05 1.11 26.21
C GLU A 69 -10.57 -0.11 27.04
N HIS A 70 -10.18 -1.21 26.37
CA HIS A 70 -9.88 -2.47 27.03
C HIS A 70 -8.38 -2.76 27.24
N LEU A 71 -7.49 -2.11 26.46
CA LEU A 71 -6.06 -2.43 26.46
C LEU A 71 -5.17 -1.30 27.00
N THR A 72 -5.72 -0.13 27.36
CA THR A 72 -4.90 0.96 27.91
C THR A 72 -4.30 0.54 29.26
N ILE A 73 -2.97 0.43 29.29
CA ILE A 73 -2.20 0.15 30.52
C ILE A 73 -1.51 1.40 31.08
N TYR A 74 -1.28 2.39 30.24
CA TYR A 74 -0.69 3.67 30.62
C TYR A 74 -1.30 4.81 29.82
N GLN A 75 -1.85 5.81 30.52
CA GLN A 75 -2.42 6.99 29.88
C GLN A 75 -1.36 8.07 29.71
N VAL A 76 -0.90 8.28 28.49
CA VAL A 76 0.01 9.39 28.16
C VAL A 76 -0.72 10.72 28.30
N LYS A 77 -0.20 11.62 29.13
CA LYS A 77 -0.82 12.92 29.42
C LYS A 77 -0.37 14.02 28.46
N SER A 78 0.82 13.89 27.88
CA SER A 78 1.38 14.89 26.97
C SER A 78 0.74 14.79 25.59
N SER A 79 0.11 15.86 25.12
CA SER A 79 -0.58 15.89 23.83
C SER A 79 0.37 15.63 22.65
N TRP A 80 1.55 16.23 22.62
CA TRP A 80 2.51 16.02 21.53
C TRP A 80 3.06 14.58 21.48
N MET A 81 3.25 13.95 22.64
CA MET A 81 3.69 12.54 22.72
C MET A 81 2.63 11.60 22.13
N LEU A 82 1.34 11.89 22.32
CA LEU A 82 0.28 11.10 21.71
C LEU A 82 0.37 11.10 20.17
N TYR A 83 0.69 12.23 19.56
CA TYR A 83 0.88 12.32 18.12
C TYR A 83 2.14 11.56 17.66
N VAL A 84 3.24 11.63 18.40
CA VAL A 84 4.46 10.87 18.10
C VAL A 84 4.21 9.37 18.20
N ILE A 85 3.57 8.90 19.28
CA ILE A 85 3.23 7.49 19.48
C ILE A 85 2.28 7.02 18.36
N ALA A 86 1.26 7.82 18.04
CA ALA A 86 0.34 7.50 16.96
C ALA A 86 1.07 7.35 15.62
N PHE A 87 1.99 8.28 15.30
CA PHE A 87 2.74 8.25 14.06
C PHE A 87 3.65 7.01 13.97
N LEU A 88 4.41 6.72 15.01
CA LEU A 88 5.29 5.54 15.04
C LEU A 88 4.50 4.23 15.01
N ALA A 89 3.37 4.16 15.72
CA ALA A 89 2.52 2.97 15.72
C ALA A 89 1.86 2.76 14.35
N LEU A 90 1.43 3.82 13.67
CA LEU A 90 0.89 3.75 12.31
C LEU A 90 1.97 3.33 11.31
N ASP A 91 3.17 3.82 11.46
CA ASP A 91 4.28 3.46 10.57
C ASP A 91 4.70 1.99 10.74
N PHE A 92 4.79 1.53 11.98
CA PHE A 92 5.02 0.13 12.31
C PHE A 92 3.89 -0.78 11.79
N ALA A 93 2.63 -0.39 12.05
CA ALA A 93 1.48 -1.12 11.54
C ALA A 93 1.46 -1.15 10.01
N GLY A 94 1.78 -0.02 9.37
CA GLY A 94 1.89 0.12 7.92
C GLY A 94 2.94 -0.83 7.33
N TYR A 95 4.13 -0.92 7.93
CA TYR A 95 5.16 -1.88 7.53
C TYR A 95 4.62 -3.32 7.54
N TRP A 96 3.96 -3.75 8.63
CA TRP A 96 3.44 -5.12 8.74
C TRP A 96 2.25 -5.38 7.80
N VAL A 97 1.33 -4.42 7.64
CA VAL A 97 0.25 -4.50 6.65
C VAL A 97 0.81 -4.69 5.25
N HIS A 98 1.82 -3.90 4.90
CA HIS A 98 2.48 -3.93 3.61
C HIS A 98 3.20 -5.27 3.38
N ARG A 99 3.99 -5.73 4.36
CA ARG A 99 4.65 -7.04 4.30
C ARG A 99 3.66 -8.19 4.18
N LEU A 100 2.56 -8.17 4.95
CA LEU A 100 1.49 -9.18 4.85
C LEU A 100 0.81 -9.14 3.47
N ALA A 101 0.64 -7.96 2.91
CA ALA A 101 0.08 -7.80 1.57
C ALA A 101 0.94 -8.47 0.50
N HIS A 102 2.27 -8.49 0.67
CA HIS A 102 3.21 -9.17 -0.23
C HIS A 102 3.48 -10.64 0.10
N THR A 103 3.02 -11.14 1.25
CA THR A 103 3.34 -12.51 1.68
C THR A 103 2.14 -13.44 1.77
N VAL A 104 0.91 -12.91 1.71
CA VAL A 104 -0.31 -13.70 1.87
C VAL A 104 -1.29 -13.40 0.74
N ASN A 105 -1.71 -14.41 0.00
CA ASN A 105 -2.57 -14.30 -1.17
C ASN A 105 -3.83 -13.45 -0.93
N PHE A 106 -4.50 -13.62 0.21
CA PHE A 106 -5.71 -12.85 0.54
C PHE A 106 -5.43 -11.34 0.59
N PHE A 107 -4.35 -10.94 1.23
CA PHE A 107 -4.00 -9.53 1.38
C PHE A 107 -3.43 -8.92 0.10
N TRP A 108 -2.75 -9.73 -0.72
CA TRP A 108 -2.27 -9.31 -2.02
C TRP A 108 -3.37 -8.83 -2.96
N ASN A 109 -4.60 -9.37 -2.87
CA ASN A 109 -5.75 -8.89 -3.65
C ASN A 109 -5.94 -7.37 -3.60
N ASN A 110 -5.63 -6.78 -2.46
CA ASN A 110 -5.79 -5.34 -2.29
C ASN A 110 -4.57 -4.58 -2.83
N HIS A 111 -3.40 -5.15 -2.67
CA HIS A 111 -2.14 -4.47 -2.96
C HIS A 111 -1.65 -4.67 -4.40
N ILE A 112 -2.03 -5.77 -5.04
CA ILE A 112 -1.76 -6.01 -6.47
C ILE A 112 -2.26 -4.87 -7.36
N VAL A 113 -3.37 -4.21 -6.98
CA VAL A 113 -3.91 -3.05 -7.70
C VAL A 113 -2.88 -1.94 -7.78
N HIS A 114 -2.22 -1.64 -6.66
CA HIS A 114 -1.17 -0.64 -6.56
C HIS A 114 0.05 -1.00 -7.43
N HIS A 115 0.51 -2.24 -7.37
CA HIS A 115 1.62 -2.75 -8.18
C HIS A 115 1.30 -3.03 -9.65
N SER A 116 0.03 -2.99 -10.06
CA SER A 116 -0.38 -3.35 -11.41
C SER A 116 0.00 -2.35 -12.49
N SER A 117 0.48 -1.16 -12.13
CA SER A 117 1.06 -0.21 -13.09
C SER A 117 2.42 -0.69 -13.57
N GLU A 118 2.63 -0.72 -14.88
CA GLU A 118 3.94 -0.95 -15.50
C GLU A 118 4.77 0.35 -15.54
N GLU A 119 4.28 1.40 -14.89
CA GLU A 119 4.94 2.69 -14.71
C GLU A 119 5.14 2.97 -13.24
N PHE A 120 6.16 3.77 -12.93
CA PHE A 120 6.41 4.26 -11.59
C PHE A 120 6.46 5.78 -11.60
N ASN A 121 5.42 6.42 -11.08
CA ASN A 121 5.21 7.86 -11.08
C ASN A 121 4.19 8.26 -10.01
N LEU A 122 4.00 9.57 -9.79
CA LEU A 122 3.08 10.08 -8.76
C LEU A 122 1.63 9.62 -8.96
N ALA A 123 1.20 9.33 -10.19
CA ALA A 123 -0.15 8.80 -10.43
C ALA A 123 -0.29 7.37 -9.88
N CYS A 124 0.79 6.57 -9.92
CA CYS A 124 0.81 5.22 -9.36
C CYS A 124 0.49 5.22 -7.86
N ALA A 125 0.94 6.21 -7.08
CA ALA A 125 0.59 6.37 -5.67
C ALA A 125 -0.93 6.43 -5.42
N LEU A 126 -1.68 6.96 -6.38
CA LEU A 126 -3.14 7.08 -6.30
C LEU A 126 -3.89 5.85 -6.79
N ARG A 127 -3.19 4.84 -7.32
CA ARG A 127 -3.78 3.56 -7.72
C ARG A 127 -4.07 2.70 -6.50
N GLN A 128 -5.26 2.88 -5.94
CA GLN A 128 -5.70 2.24 -4.70
C GLN A 128 -6.85 1.26 -4.94
N SER A 129 -6.89 0.18 -4.16
CA SER A 129 -7.90 -0.85 -4.30
C SER A 129 -9.27 -0.42 -3.81
N ILE A 130 -10.30 -0.68 -4.60
CA ILE A 130 -11.71 -0.56 -4.19
C ILE A 130 -12.23 -1.83 -3.53
N SER A 131 -11.48 -2.94 -3.56
CA SER A 131 -11.91 -4.24 -3.03
C SER A 131 -11.71 -4.39 -1.51
N VAL A 132 -11.14 -3.38 -0.83
CA VAL A 132 -10.96 -3.39 0.64
C VAL A 132 -12.26 -3.01 1.32
N TYR A 133 -13.12 -3.99 1.59
CA TYR A 133 -14.36 -3.78 2.34
C TYR A 133 -14.21 -4.04 3.84
N PHE A 134 -13.26 -4.90 4.23
CA PHE A 134 -13.02 -5.27 5.63
C PHE A 134 -11.69 -4.72 6.13
N ARG A 135 -11.75 -3.89 7.17
CA ARG A 135 -10.55 -3.34 7.83
C ARG A 135 -10.22 -4.21 9.04
N ILE A 136 -9.33 -5.18 8.85
CA ILE A 136 -8.94 -6.14 9.90
C ILE A 136 -7.65 -5.75 10.64
N TYR A 137 -6.93 -4.74 10.16
CA TYR A 137 -5.58 -4.42 10.65
C TYR A 137 -5.55 -3.60 11.95
N ALA A 138 -6.71 -3.29 12.55
CA ALA A 138 -6.75 -2.49 13.78
C ALA A 138 -5.94 -3.11 14.93
N PHE A 139 -5.77 -4.45 14.96
CA PHE A 139 -4.95 -5.13 15.96
C PHE A 139 -3.46 -4.71 15.91
N LEU A 140 -2.95 -4.26 14.78
CA LEU A 140 -1.58 -3.77 14.67
C LEU A 140 -1.39 -2.41 15.36
N LEU A 141 -2.48 -1.72 15.72
CA LEU A 141 -2.47 -0.48 16.51
C LEU A 141 -2.59 -0.74 18.02
N ILE A 142 -2.55 -2.00 18.47
CA ILE A 142 -2.52 -2.35 19.91
C ILE A 142 -1.45 -1.56 20.67
N PRO A 143 -0.20 -1.37 20.17
CA PRO A 143 0.79 -0.57 20.89
C PRO A 143 0.31 0.86 21.16
N ALA A 144 -0.34 1.53 20.21
CA ALA A 144 -0.89 2.87 20.43
C ALA A 144 -2.04 2.84 21.46
N ALA A 145 -2.92 1.83 21.39
CA ALA A 145 -4.02 1.66 22.34
C ALA A 145 -3.51 1.43 23.78
N MET A 146 -2.43 0.65 23.96
CA MET A 146 -1.81 0.41 25.27
C MET A 146 -1.30 1.70 25.94
N PHE A 147 -0.88 2.68 25.14
CA PHE A 147 -0.51 4.02 25.64
C PHE A 147 -1.66 5.01 25.71
N GLY A 148 -2.90 4.54 25.52
CA GLY A 148 -4.10 5.35 25.63
C GLY A 148 -4.22 6.43 24.55
N VAL A 149 -3.66 6.21 23.34
CA VAL A 149 -3.78 7.15 22.22
C VAL A 149 -5.25 7.22 21.77
N PRO A 150 -5.92 8.38 21.86
CA PRO A 150 -7.33 8.49 21.49
C PRO A 150 -7.56 8.28 19.99
N GLN A 151 -8.77 7.84 19.64
CA GLN A 151 -9.16 7.62 18.23
C GLN A 151 -9.09 8.93 17.41
N GLU A 152 -9.34 10.07 18.02
CA GLU A 152 -9.30 11.39 17.39
C GLU A 152 -7.87 11.72 16.92
N VAL A 153 -6.85 11.34 17.68
CA VAL A 153 -5.43 11.51 17.30
C VAL A 153 -5.11 10.61 16.12
N ILE A 154 -5.51 9.34 16.14
CA ILE A 154 -5.34 8.42 14.99
C ILE A 154 -6.07 8.97 13.75
N ALA A 155 -7.28 9.50 13.89
CA ALA A 155 -8.07 10.06 12.79
C ALA A 155 -7.40 11.27 12.10
N VAL A 156 -6.55 12.01 12.83
CA VAL A 156 -5.75 13.10 12.27
C VAL A 156 -4.44 12.58 11.68
N VAL A 157 -3.72 11.72 12.41
CA VAL A 157 -2.38 11.28 12.02
C VAL A 157 -2.41 10.32 10.83
N ALA A 158 -3.40 9.41 10.78
CA ALA A 158 -3.45 8.38 9.74
C ALA A 158 -3.53 8.93 8.30
N PRO A 159 -4.42 9.90 7.98
CA PRO A 159 -4.41 10.49 6.64
C PRO A 159 -3.13 11.28 6.33
N LEU A 160 -2.55 11.97 7.29
CA LEU A 160 -1.29 12.70 7.09
C LEU A 160 -0.13 11.73 6.83
N HIS A 161 -0.06 10.63 7.58
CA HIS A 161 0.90 9.56 7.39
C HIS A 161 0.76 8.91 6.00
N LEU A 162 -0.48 8.63 5.57
CA LEU A 162 -0.75 8.06 4.26
C LEU A 162 -0.33 9.04 3.14
N PHE A 163 -0.68 10.32 3.26
CA PHE A 163 -0.36 11.32 2.24
C PHE A 163 1.12 11.66 2.16
N ALA A 164 1.83 11.52 3.29
CA ALA A 164 3.29 11.65 3.30
C ALA A 164 4.00 10.56 2.48
N GLN A 165 3.30 9.53 2.04
CA GLN A 165 3.84 8.45 1.19
C GLN A 165 3.71 8.75 -0.31
N PHE A 166 3.00 9.79 -0.69
CA PHE A 166 2.75 10.12 -2.10
C PHE A 166 4.04 10.53 -2.85
N TRP A 167 4.88 11.36 -2.25
CA TRP A 167 5.99 12.05 -2.92
C TRP A 167 7.10 11.12 -3.42
N TYR A 168 7.28 9.96 -2.82
CA TYR A 168 8.37 9.06 -3.19
C TYR A 168 8.04 8.14 -4.40
N HIS A 169 6.84 8.23 -4.95
CA HIS A 169 6.45 7.52 -6.17
C HIS A 169 6.91 8.26 -7.43
N THR A 170 8.20 8.43 -7.62
CA THR A 170 8.72 9.13 -8.80
C THR A 170 10.08 8.60 -9.23
N GLN A 171 10.33 8.64 -10.55
CA GLN A 171 11.62 8.33 -11.13
C GLN A 171 12.54 9.56 -11.25
N HIS A 172 12.03 10.77 -11.03
CA HIS A 172 12.78 12.00 -11.21
C HIS A 172 13.66 12.39 -10.02
N ILE A 173 13.50 11.75 -8.86
CA ILE A 173 14.33 11.94 -7.67
C ILE A 173 15.22 10.70 -7.52
N HIS A 174 16.53 10.92 -7.60
CA HIS A 174 17.54 9.89 -7.41
C HIS A 174 17.87 9.68 -5.92
N LYS A 175 19.03 9.09 -5.62
CA LYS A 175 19.48 8.87 -4.24
C LYS A 175 19.59 10.20 -3.47
N MET A 176 19.12 10.18 -2.21
CA MET A 176 19.01 11.36 -1.34
C MET A 176 20.08 11.37 -0.22
N GLY A 177 21.16 10.59 -0.38
CA GLY A 177 22.28 10.56 0.53
C GLY A 177 21.91 10.05 1.93
N TRP A 178 22.23 10.81 2.98
CA TRP A 178 22.02 10.38 4.36
C TRP A 178 20.54 10.17 4.74
N LEU A 179 19.60 10.81 4.03
CA LEU A 179 18.17 10.60 4.27
C LEU A 179 17.73 9.15 4.05
N GLU A 180 18.43 8.42 3.17
CA GLU A 180 18.17 7.00 2.89
C GLU A 180 18.48 6.05 4.05
N TYR A 181 19.12 6.54 5.11
CA TYR A 181 19.29 5.76 6.34
C TYR A 181 18.10 5.86 7.28
N ILE A 182 17.27 6.90 7.13
CA ILE A 182 16.18 7.23 8.06
C ILE A 182 14.81 7.02 7.44
N ILE A 183 14.57 7.60 6.25
CA ILE A 183 13.26 7.59 5.61
C ILE A 183 13.25 6.77 4.32
N VAL A 184 12.06 6.32 3.94
CA VAL A 184 11.80 5.75 2.62
C VAL A 184 11.93 6.86 1.58
N THR A 185 12.77 6.63 0.59
CA THR A 185 13.03 7.56 -0.53
C THR A 185 12.50 6.97 -1.83
N PRO A 186 12.43 7.77 -2.92
CA PRO A 186 12.10 7.22 -4.24
C PRO A 186 12.97 6.05 -4.67
N ALA A 187 14.27 6.04 -4.30
CA ALA A 187 15.18 4.93 -4.59
C ALA A 187 14.73 3.62 -3.92
N HIS A 188 14.34 3.68 -2.64
CA HIS A 188 13.84 2.52 -1.92
C HIS A 188 12.51 2.02 -2.50
N HIS A 189 11.62 2.94 -2.89
CA HIS A 189 10.29 2.58 -3.34
C HIS A 189 10.28 2.12 -4.80
N ARG A 190 11.25 2.56 -5.64
CA ARG A 190 11.50 1.94 -6.96
C ARG A 190 11.90 0.47 -6.84
N VAL A 191 12.77 0.12 -5.88
CA VAL A 191 13.10 -1.27 -5.57
C VAL A 191 11.86 -2.05 -5.18
N HIS A 192 11.02 -1.48 -4.31
CA HIS A 192 9.79 -2.11 -3.84
C HIS A 192 8.81 -2.43 -4.97
N HIS A 193 8.63 -1.52 -5.94
CA HIS A 193 7.73 -1.71 -7.08
C HIS A 193 8.32 -2.55 -8.22
N ALA A 194 9.60 -2.93 -8.13
CA ALA A 194 10.26 -3.65 -9.20
C ALA A 194 10.02 -5.16 -9.13
N ILE A 195 9.85 -5.77 -10.32
CA ILE A 195 9.67 -7.21 -10.49
C ILE A 195 10.99 -7.95 -10.79
N ASN A 196 12.13 -7.26 -10.74
CA ASN A 196 13.44 -7.87 -10.85
C ASN A 196 13.65 -8.88 -9.72
N PRO A 197 14.21 -10.07 -9.97
CA PRO A 197 14.39 -11.10 -8.93
C PRO A 197 15.13 -10.60 -7.67
N GLU A 198 16.10 -9.68 -7.84
CA GLU A 198 16.88 -9.11 -6.75
C GLU A 198 16.09 -8.14 -5.89
N TYR A 199 15.00 -7.59 -6.42
CA TYR A 199 14.17 -6.55 -5.81
C TYR A 199 12.83 -7.06 -5.28
N LEU A 200 12.42 -8.26 -5.70
CA LEU A 200 11.15 -8.85 -5.26
C LEU A 200 11.07 -8.93 -3.74
N ASP A 201 9.91 -8.54 -3.21
CA ASP A 201 9.58 -8.64 -1.78
C ASP A 201 10.56 -7.91 -0.87
N LYS A 202 10.97 -6.70 -1.26
CA LYS A 202 11.86 -5.81 -0.50
C LYS A 202 11.20 -4.46 -0.21
N ASN A 203 11.72 -3.78 0.81
CA ASN A 203 11.44 -2.38 1.18
C ASN A 203 9.96 -2.09 1.45
N TYR A 204 9.40 -2.69 2.50
CA TYR A 204 7.99 -2.51 2.91
C TYR A 204 7.75 -1.26 3.76
N GLY A 205 8.79 -0.52 4.14
CA GLY A 205 8.68 0.70 4.95
C GLY A 205 7.70 1.71 4.35
N GLN A 206 6.99 2.43 5.23
CA GLN A 206 6.04 3.47 4.81
C GLN A 206 6.71 4.84 4.84
N ILE A 207 7.15 5.29 6.00
CA ILE A 207 7.90 6.54 6.17
C ILE A 207 9.32 6.22 6.59
N PHE A 208 9.52 5.29 7.53
CA PHE A 208 10.84 4.94 8.04
C PHE A 208 11.38 3.65 7.43
N ILE A 209 12.59 3.72 6.85
CA ILE A 209 13.29 2.57 6.25
C ILE A 209 13.93 1.66 7.29
N PHE A 210 14.06 2.09 8.55
CA PHE A 210 14.70 1.30 9.58
C PHE A 210 13.93 0.01 9.91
N TRP A 211 12.61 -0.06 9.65
CA TRP A 211 11.86 -1.31 9.78
C TRP A 211 12.38 -2.40 8.85
N ASP A 212 12.65 -2.04 7.59
CA ASP A 212 13.22 -2.98 6.63
C ASP A 212 14.60 -3.48 7.05
N ARG A 213 15.43 -2.59 7.58
CA ARG A 213 16.74 -2.96 8.11
C ARG A 213 16.61 -3.85 9.34
N MET A 214 15.68 -3.56 10.24
CA MET A 214 15.44 -4.33 11.47
C MET A 214 14.90 -5.73 11.18
N PHE A 215 14.00 -5.87 10.19
CA PHE A 215 13.34 -7.13 9.88
C PHE A 215 13.90 -7.86 8.65
N GLY A 216 15.05 -7.41 8.12
CA GLY A 216 15.82 -8.09 7.06
C GLY A 216 15.20 -8.02 5.67
N THR A 217 14.35 -7.03 5.41
CA THR A 217 13.70 -6.82 4.10
C THR A 217 14.29 -5.66 3.29
N PHE A 218 15.34 -5.04 3.80
CA PHE A 218 16.01 -3.93 3.13
C PHE A 218 16.81 -4.39 1.90
N GLN A 219 16.64 -3.67 0.80
CA GLN A 219 17.44 -3.79 -0.42
C GLN A 219 17.74 -2.40 -0.98
N GLU A 220 19.00 -2.12 -1.25
CA GLU A 220 19.43 -0.89 -1.89
C GLU A 220 19.21 -0.95 -3.41
N GLU A 221 18.79 0.18 -4.02
CA GLU A 221 18.77 0.36 -5.46
C GLU A 221 20.21 0.41 -6.00
N THR A 222 20.54 -0.46 -6.96
CA THR A 222 21.88 -0.52 -7.56
C THR A 222 21.85 -0.03 -9.01
N PRO A 223 22.86 0.75 -9.47
CA PRO A 223 22.90 1.24 -10.84
C PRO A 223 23.00 0.13 -11.91
N ALA A 224 23.46 -1.05 -11.51
CA ALA A 224 23.60 -2.20 -12.39
C ALA A 224 22.27 -2.88 -12.74
N ILE A 225 21.20 -2.64 -11.98
CA ILE A 225 19.91 -3.28 -12.15
C ILE A 225 18.84 -2.21 -12.40
N THR A 226 18.44 -2.05 -13.65
CA THR A 226 17.34 -1.17 -13.99
C THR A 226 16.02 -1.75 -13.50
N ALA A 227 15.28 -1.02 -12.68
CA ALA A 227 13.98 -1.44 -12.16
C ALA A 227 12.97 -1.62 -13.29
N VAL A 228 12.30 -2.77 -13.33
CA VAL A 228 11.18 -3.08 -14.21
C VAL A 228 9.92 -3.15 -13.33
N TYR A 229 8.92 -2.35 -13.66
CA TYR A 229 7.72 -2.19 -12.82
C TYR A 229 6.55 -3.04 -13.29
N GLY A 230 5.61 -3.25 -12.40
CA GLY A 230 4.41 -4.01 -12.64
C GLY A 230 4.25 -5.20 -11.70
N VAL A 231 3.56 -6.22 -12.20
CA VAL A 231 3.43 -7.52 -11.53
C VAL A 231 3.96 -8.61 -12.46
N THR A 232 4.49 -9.68 -11.90
CA THR A 232 5.11 -10.79 -12.68
C THR A 232 4.15 -11.39 -13.70
N ARG A 233 2.83 -11.30 -13.44
CA ARG A 233 1.78 -11.55 -14.42
C ARG A 233 1.05 -10.25 -14.79
N PRO A 234 1.43 -9.57 -15.88
CA PRO A 234 0.83 -8.29 -16.28
C PRO A 234 -0.68 -8.35 -16.45
N VAL A 235 -1.38 -7.38 -15.89
CA VAL A 235 -2.86 -7.27 -15.95
C VAL A 235 -3.34 -6.92 -17.37
N ARG A 236 -2.51 -6.26 -18.15
CA ARG A 236 -2.73 -5.88 -19.56
C ARG A 236 -4.08 -5.19 -19.83
N THR A 237 -4.50 -4.35 -18.90
CA THR A 237 -5.74 -3.57 -19.02
C THR A 237 -5.66 -2.29 -18.20
N TRP A 238 -6.33 -1.25 -18.64
CA TRP A 238 -6.54 -0.02 -17.87
C TRP A 238 -7.94 0.03 -17.22
N ASN A 239 -8.74 -1.04 -17.36
CA ASN A 239 -10.07 -1.11 -16.75
C ASN A 239 -9.94 -1.30 -15.23
N PRO A 240 -10.32 -0.31 -14.41
CA PRO A 240 -10.12 -0.35 -12.96
C PRO A 240 -10.89 -1.50 -12.28
N ILE A 241 -12.03 -1.91 -12.82
CA ILE A 241 -12.81 -3.05 -12.29
C ILE A 241 -12.03 -4.35 -12.50
N LYS A 242 -11.54 -4.59 -13.71
CA LYS A 242 -10.73 -5.79 -13.99
C LYS A 242 -9.47 -5.82 -13.13
N ILE A 243 -8.75 -4.71 -13.04
CA ILE A 243 -7.55 -4.61 -12.19
C ILE A 243 -7.87 -4.99 -10.74
N ASN A 244 -8.97 -4.50 -10.17
CA ASN A 244 -9.34 -4.72 -8.78
C ASN A 244 -9.79 -6.15 -8.46
N PHE A 245 -10.41 -6.86 -9.40
CA PHE A 245 -11.07 -8.13 -9.11
C PHE A 245 -10.44 -9.34 -9.81
N MET A 246 -9.49 -9.14 -10.72
CA MET A 246 -8.92 -10.25 -11.50
C MET A 246 -8.20 -11.27 -10.61
N HIS A 247 -7.35 -10.82 -9.69
CA HIS A 247 -6.63 -11.73 -8.81
C HIS A 247 -7.57 -12.46 -7.84
N LEU A 248 -8.53 -11.75 -7.27
CA LEU A 248 -9.57 -12.35 -6.43
C LEU A 248 -10.35 -13.43 -7.19
N TRP A 249 -10.71 -13.16 -8.44
CA TRP A 249 -11.39 -14.13 -9.29
C TRP A 249 -10.56 -15.40 -9.53
N LEU A 250 -9.26 -15.24 -9.77
CA LEU A 250 -8.34 -16.39 -9.94
C LEU A 250 -8.21 -17.22 -8.66
N LEU A 251 -8.11 -16.57 -7.48
CA LEU A 251 -8.12 -17.29 -6.18
C LEU A 251 -9.42 -18.05 -5.96
N MET A 252 -10.56 -17.44 -6.30
CA MET A 252 -11.86 -18.11 -6.21
C MET A 252 -11.95 -19.33 -7.15
N GLN A 253 -11.41 -19.23 -8.36
CA GLN A 253 -11.35 -20.36 -9.29
C GLN A 253 -10.48 -21.50 -8.75
N ASP A 254 -9.29 -21.21 -8.22
CA ASP A 254 -8.42 -22.23 -7.63
C ASP A 254 -9.09 -22.89 -6.42
N ALA A 255 -9.69 -22.10 -5.52
CA ALA A 255 -10.44 -22.64 -4.39
C ALA A 255 -11.66 -23.48 -4.81
N TRP A 256 -12.30 -23.14 -5.93
CA TRP A 256 -13.44 -23.89 -6.44
C TRP A 256 -13.03 -25.23 -7.07
N HIS A 257 -11.96 -25.25 -7.86
CA HIS A 257 -11.57 -26.43 -8.63
C HIS A 257 -10.83 -27.49 -7.81
N THR A 258 -10.10 -27.11 -6.75
CA THR A 258 -9.45 -28.13 -5.90
C THR A 258 -10.47 -29.03 -5.22
N GLN A 259 -10.16 -30.34 -5.15
CA GLN A 259 -10.97 -31.33 -4.44
C GLN A 259 -10.65 -31.34 -2.93
N SER A 260 -9.51 -30.80 -2.53
CA SER A 260 -9.05 -30.78 -1.14
C SER A 260 -9.70 -29.63 -0.36
N TRP A 261 -10.53 -29.95 0.63
CA TRP A 261 -11.10 -28.95 1.54
C TRP A 261 -10.03 -28.13 2.29
N LYS A 262 -8.92 -28.76 2.62
CA LYS A 262 -7.79 -28.09 3.24
C LYS A 262 -7.20 -27.04 2.29
N ASP A 263 -7.07 -27.37 1.02
CA ASP A 263 -6.45 -26.48 0.02
C ASP A 263 -7.40 -25.38 -0.40
N LYS A 264 -8.73 -25.57 -0.33
CA LYS A 264 -9.72 -24.48 -0.47
C LYS A 264 -9.48 -23.32 0.50
N LEU A 265 -9.02 -23.62 1.72
CA LEU A 265 -8.66 -22.61 2.72
C LEU A 265 -7.23 -22.11 2.52
N ARG A 266 -6.29 -22.99 2.19
CA ARG A 266 -4.88 -22.65 2.01
C ARG A 266 -4.66 -21.67 0.85
N VAL A 267 -5.42 -21.73 -0.23
CA VAL A 267 -5.37 -20.79 -1.35
C VAL A 267 -5.37 -19.32 -0.87
N TRP A 268 -6.13 -19.01 0.17
CA TRP A 268 -6.24 -17.65 0.70
C TRP A 268 -5.11 -17.25 1.63
N LEU A 269 -4.56 -18.19 2.38
CA LEU A 269 -3.66 -17.92 3.51
C LEU A 269 -2.19 -18.23 3.21
N MET A 270 -1.93 -19.00 2.15
CA MET A 270 -0.58 -19.36 1.76
C MET A 270 0.15 -18.21 1.05
N PRO A 271 1.48 -18.28 0.98
CA PRO A 271 2.28 -17.29 0.27
C PRO A 271 1.88 -17.14 -1.20
N LEU A 272 2.23 -15.99 -1.76
CA LEU A 272 2.06 -15.70 -3.18
C LEU A 272 2.70 -16.80 -4.03
N GLY A 273 2.01 -17.18 -5.12
CA GLY A 273 2.49 -18.26 -6.00
C GLY A 273 2.20 -19.69 -5.52
N TRP A 274 1.75 -19.87 -4.26
CA TRP A 274 1.30 -21.20 -3.82
C TRP A 274 -0.03 -21.58 -4.50
N ARG A 275 -0.13 -22.85 -4.90
CA ARG A 275 -1.34 -23.41 -5.53
C ARG A 275 -1.57 -24.85 -5.06
N PRO A 276 -2.84 -25.33 -5.10
CA PRO A 276 -3.12 -26.75 -4.95
C PRO A 276 -2.45 -27.59 -6.06
N GLU A 277 -2.01 -28.80 -5.73
CA GLU A 277 -1.35 -29.68 -6.69
C GLU A 277 -2.30 -30.19 -7.78
N ASP A 278 -3.59 -30.31 -7.45
CA ASP A 278 -4.66 -30.83 -8.31
C ASP A 278 -5.29 -29.76 -9.22
N VAL A 279 -4.81 -28.52 -9.17
CA VAL A 279 -5.36 -27.40 -9.98
C VAL A 279 -4.30 -26.84 -10.90
N LEU A 280 -4.64 -26.72 -12.19
CA LEU A 280 -3.89 -25.92 -13.16
C LEU A 280 -4.18 -24.45 -12.85
N SER A 281 -3.48 -23.92 -11.82
CA SER A 281 -3.65 -22.55 -11.41
C SER A 281 -3.23 -21.57 -12.51
N LEU A 282 -4.04 -20.55 -12.70
CA LEU A 282 -3.72 -19.39 -13.52
C LEU A 282 -3.03 -18.27 -12.70
N ILE A 283 -2.90 -18.48 -11.39
CA ILE A 283 -2.18 -17.57 -10.49
C ILE A 283 -0.70 -17.96 -10.54
N HIS A 284 0.03 -17.43 -11.50
CA HIS A 284 1.49 -17.40 -11.47
C HIS A 284 1.90 -15.98 -11.08
N ILE A 285 2.46 -15.86 -9.93
CA ILE A 285 3.06 -14.62 -9.44
C ILE A 285 4.56 -14.70 -9.62
#